data_dae09590e178f02ee9aa2ca280620940
#
_entry.id   dae09590e178f02ee9aa2ca280620940
#
_cell.length_a   1.000
_cell.length_b   1.000
_cell.length_c   1.000
_cell.angle_alpha   90.00
_cell.angle_beta   90.00
_cell.angle_gamma   90.00
#
_symmetry.space_group_name_H-M   'P 1'
#
loop_
_entity.id
_entity.type
_entity.pdbx_description
1 polymer ?
#
loop_
_entity_poly.entity_id
_entity_poly.type
_entity_poly.pdbx_seq_one_letter_code
_entity_poly.pdbx_strand_id
1 'polypeptide(L)'
;MRGLLTQSGQMRHGRQEQLALAVITLLLALSGCGTHASTTFTSGPPAQNLKPLTNQPPDGAGIGFLLTDGSVIFQGNKSFDWFKLTSDQSGSYANGTWSQIASLPAGYIPREFASSVLANGRLVILGGEYNNGIFVLTNLGAIYDPVANGWTSLAAPAGWNYIGDSPSVVLPDGQFLVGRKIDMLMATLDPISLQWTARASTGKSDFDAEEGWTLLPDGSVLTFDVKNAPNSERYIPSLAMWVTAGSTIVDLHSSSTSGCLAYGGGCYLPPGEVGPAVLGPDGTVFATGSKSIAGPGHTAIYTPPTVLTDPGTWVPGPDFPSNDNAGDSFAVLLTNGHVLVEGNSGRLYEFDGKTLTANASVKPGSSLLVLPTGEVIVGGDVVQLYTSSGKPSAAWAPTITTFPASVARGSTYSISGTQFNGLSQAAAFGDEEETATNYPLVRITNQATGHIFYARTHDHSTMAVATGSTVVSTNFDVPTVMETGPSSLEVVANGIASASVSITVN
;
A
#
# COMPACT_ATOMS: atom_id res chain seq x y z
N MET A 1 -15.67 14.67 34.49
CA MET A 1 -14.75 14.53 33.38
C MET A 1 -15.23 13.40 32.50
N ARG A 2 -16.34 13.57 31.77
CA ARG A 2 -16.94 12.56 30.88
C ARG A 2 -17.46 13.20 29.57
N GLY A 3 -16.75 14.14 29.00
CA GLY A 3 -17.31 14.91 27.89
C GLY A 3 -16.38 15.33 26.77
N LEU A 4 -15.11 14.91 26.76
CA LEU A 4 -14.13 15.43 25.78
C LEU A 4 -13.47 14.36 24.88
N LEU A 5 -13.78 13.07 25.09
CA LEU A 5 -13.15 11.99 24.31
C LEU A 5 -13.96 11.57 23.05
N THR A 6 -15.06 12.23 22.73
CA THR A 6 -15.99 11.78 21.67
C THR A 6 -15.86 12.56 20.35
N GLN A 7 -14.96 13.53 20.23
CA GLN A 7 -14.95 14.39 19.02
C GLN A 7 -13.89 14.02 17.98
N SER A 8 -12.78 13.41 18.33
CA SER A 8 -11.73 13.10 17.34
C SER A 8 -11.93 11.77 16.61
N GLY A 9 -12.48 10.76 17.27
CA GLY A 9 -12.84 9.49 16.61
C GLY A 9 -13.97 9.59 15.58
N GLN A 10 -14.67 10.72 15.54
CA GLN A 10 -15.73 10.94 14.54
C GLN A 10 -15.23 11.53 13.22
N MET A 11 -13.98 11.98 13.11
CA MET A 11 -13.57 12.69 11.92
C MET A 11 -13.41 11.79 10.67
N ARG A 12 -12.95 10.57 10.81
CA ARG A 12 -12.83 9.67 9.65
C ARG A 12 -14.16 8.97 9.28
N HIS A 13 -14.93 8.48 10.25
CA HIS A 13 -16.27 7.93 9.99
C HIS A 13 -17.39 8.99 10.00
N GLY A 14 -17.23 10.07 10.78
CA GLY A 14 -18.22 11.13 10.91
C GLY A 14 -18.38 12.03 9.70
N ARG A 15 -17.40 12.11 8.79
CA ARG A 15 -17.54 12.95 7.58
C ARG A 15 -18.61 12.44 6.62
N GLN A 16 -18.85 11.15 6.54
CA GLN A 16 -19.94 10.62 5.70
C GLN A 16 -21.32 10.84 6.33
N GLU A 17 -21.44 10.71 7.65
CA GLU A 17 -22.72 10.96 8.34
C GLU A 17 -23.00 12.45 8.61
N GLN A 18 -21.97 13.26 8.88
CA GLN A 18 -22.16 14.70 9.09
C GLN A 18 -22.47 15.45 7.80
N LEU A 19 -21.96 15.03 6.63
CA LEU A 19 -22.39 15.59 5.35
C LEU A 19 -23.85 15.25 5.06
N ALA A 20 -24.32 14.07 5.42
CA ALA A 20 -25.74 13.71 5.28
C ALA A 20 -26.63 14.50 6.25
N LEU A 21 -26.19 14.75 7.49
CA LEU A 21 -26.97 15.49 8.48
C LEU A 21 -26.95 17.01 8.23
N ALA A 22 -25.81 17.58 7.78
CA ALA A 22 -25.71 18.99 7.43
C ALA A 22 -26.58 19.36 6.21
N VAL A 23 -26.71 18.45 5.24
CA VAL A 23 -27.60 18.64 4.09
C VAL A 23 -29.08 18.61 4.48
N ILE A 24 -29.46 17.77 5.46
CA ILE A 24 -30.86 17.69 5.93
C ILE A 24 -31.23 18.90 6.81
N THR A 25 -30.31 19.45 7.57
CA THR A 25 -30.60 20.64 8.43
C THR A 25 -30.61 21.94 7.63
N LEU A 26 -29.91 22.02 6.50
CA LEU A 26 -29.90 23.19 5.64
C LEU A 26 -31.13 23.28 4.72
N LEU A 27 -31.84 22.17 4.50
CA LEU A 27 -33.06 22.12 3.66
C LEU A 27 -34.32 22.61 4.36
N LEU A 28 -34.30 22.88 5.66
CA LEU A 28 -35.46 23.36 6.44
C LEU A 28 -35.47 24.88 6.72
N ALA A 29 -34.45 25.62 6.27
CA ALA A 29 -34.33 27.06 6.58
C ALA A 29 -34.45 28.02 5.41
N LEU A 30 -34.72 27.55 4.16
CA LEU A 30 -34.83 28.44 2.99
C LEU A 30 -36.03 28.10 2.11
N SER A 31 -37.23 28.46 2.60
CA SER A 31 -38.39 28.66 1.74
C SER A 31 -38.39 30.12 1.22
N GLY A 32 -37.61 30.38 0.19
CA GLY A 32 -37.53 31.62 -0.54
C GLY A 32 -37.22 31.33 -2.01
N CYS A 33 -38.18 31.64 -2.86
CA CYS A 33 -38.24 31.42 -4.30
C CYS A 33 -36.97 31.87 -5.03
N GLY A 34 -36.21 30.89 -5.58
CA GLY A 34 -35.11 31.13 -6.49
C GLY A 34 -34.81 29.83 -7.24
N THR A 35 -34.96 29.84 -8.56
CA THR A 35 -34.64 28.68 -9.42
C THR A 35 -33.18 28.33 -9.32
N HIS A 36 -32.86 27.34 -8.48
CA HIS A 36 -31.52 26.71 -8.48
C HIS A 36 -31.45 25.73 -9.64
N ALA A 37 -30.56 26.01 -10.60
CA ALA A 37 -30.13 25.05 -11.58
C ALA A 37 -29.51 23.87 -10.83
N SER A 38 -30.20 22.73 -10.81
CA SER A 38 -29.64 21.44 -10.37
C SER A 38 -28.54 21.09 -11.35
N THR A 39 -27.28 21.25 -10.96
CA THR A 39 -26.17 20.63 -11.67
C THR A 39 -26.26 19.13 -11.45
N THR A 40 -27.01 18.47 -12.32
CA THR A 40 -26.87 17.02 -12.48
C THR A 40 -25.44 16.76 -12.91
N PHE A 41 -24.65 16.18 -12.02
CA PHE A 41 -23.40 15.56 -12.42
C PHE A 41 -23.77 14.47 -13.43
N THR A 42 -23.57 14.75 -14.70
CA THR A 42 -23.58 13.71 -15.72
C THR A 42 -22.42 12.80 -15.39
N SER A 43 -22.71 11.61 -14.85
CA SER A 43 -21.74 10.53 -14.83
C SER A 43 -21.24 10.42 -16.28
N GLY A 44 -19.93 10.65 -16.48
CA GLY A 44 -19.27 10.32 -17.75
C GLY A 44 -19.58 8.87 -18.13
N PRO A 45 -19.37 8.49 -19.39
CA PRO A 45 -19.55 7.09 -19.79
C PRO A 45 -18.79 6.21 -18.79
N PRO A 46 -19.36 5.06 -18.35
CA PRO A 46 -18.69 4.17 -17.43
C PRO A 46 -17.30 3.87 -18.00
N ALA A 47 -16.26 4.07 -17.19
CA ALA A 47 -14.90 3.89 -17.64
C ALA A 47 -14.76 2.46 -18.14
N GLN A 48 -14.38 2.29 -19.40
CA GLN A 48 -14.23 0.96 -20.03
C GLN A 48 -13.16 0.10 -19.29
N ASN A 49 -12.40 0.72 -18.39
CA ASN A 49 -11.24 0.16 -17.72
C ASN A 49 -11.57 -0.41 -16.32
N LEU A 50 -12.78 -0.23 -15.78
CA LEU A 50 -13.16 -0.69 -14.45
C LEU A 50 -14.30 -1.70 -14.56
N LYS A 51 -14.09 -2.94 -14.05
CA LYS A 51 -15.07 -4.03 -14.13
C LYS A 51 -15.20 -4.74 -12.79
N PRO A 52 -16.42 -5.01 -12.29
CA PRO A 52 -16.63 -5.83 -11.11
C PRO A 52 -16.09 -7.25 -11.31
N LEU A 53 -15.58 -7.86 -10.23
CA LEU A 53 -15.32 -9.30 -10.20
C LEU A 53 -16.64 -10.07 -10.38
N THR A 54 -16.57 -11.23 -11.03
CA THR A 54 -17.73 -12.12 -11.17
C THR A 54 -18.23 -12.61 -9.81
N ASN A 55 -17.31 -12.97 -8.93
CA ASN A 55 -17.59 -13.38 -7.56
C ASN A 55 -17.19 -12.25 -6.61
N GLN A 56 -18.05 -11.91 -5.67
CA GLN A 56 -17.81 -10.86 -4.69
C GLN A 56 -17.56 -11.46 -3.31
N PRO A 57 -16.74 -10.83 -2.45
CA PRO A 57 -16.59 -11.27 -1.07
C PRO A 57 -17.89 -11.06 -0.29
N PRO A 58 -18.15 -11.86 0.76
CA PRO A 58 -19.40 -11.75 1.53
C PRO A 58 -19.62 -10.40 2.20
N ASP A 59 -18.55 -9.65 2.47
CA ASP A 59 -18.55 -8.49 3.36
C ASP A 59 -17.90 -7.23 2.75
N GLY A 60 -17.66 -7.23 1.44
CA GLY A 60 -16.81 -6.23 0.81
C GLY A 60 -15.31 -6.46 1.12
N ALA A 61 -14.46 -5.60 0.60
CA ALA A 61 -13.02 -5.68 0.75
C ALA A 61 -12.47 -4.30 1.16
N GLY A 62 -11.89 -4.21 2.33
CA GLY A 62 -11.14 -3.05 2.81
C GLY A 62 -9.71 -3.08 2.30
N ILE A 63 -8.75 -3.00 3.22
CA ILE A 63 -7.32 -3.14 2.87
C ILE A 63 -7.00 -4.54 2.35
N GLY A 64 -6.20 -4.62 1.28
CA GLY A 64 -5.82 -5.87 0.63
C GLY A 64 -4.31 -6.07 0.52
N PHE A 65 -3.87 -7.32 0.62
CA PHE A 65 -2.46 -7.70 0.53
C PHE A 65 -2.28 -8.84 -0.48
N LEU A 66 -1.37 -8.64 -1.43
CA LEU A 66 -0.93 -9.70 -2.33
C LEU A 66 0.03 -10.63 -1.56
N LEU A 67 -0.29 -11.90 -1.46
CA LEU A 67 0.62 -12.87 -0.85
C LEU A 67 1.59 -13.45 -1.88
N THR A 68 2.67 -14.02 -1.40
CA THR A 68 3.74 -14.54 -2.27
C THR A 68 3.37 -15.84 -3.00
N ASP A 69 2.17 -16.39 -2.74
CA ASP A 69 1.55 -17.48 -3.50
C ASP A 69 0.56 -16.98 -4.57
N GLY A 70 0.56 -15.68 -4.85
CA GLY A 70 -0.32 -15.03 -5.81
C GLY A 70 -1.77 -14.85 -5.35
N SER A 71 -2.15 -15.35 -4.18
CA SER A 71 -3.47 -15.04 -3.60
C SER A 71 -3.49 -13.63 -3.01
N VAL A 72 -4.67 -13.05 -2.89
CA VAL A 72 -4.86 -11.75 -2.22
C VAL A 72 -5.74 -11.95 -1.01
N ILE A 73 -5.33 -11.41 0.14
CA ILE A 73 -6.18 -11.40 1.32
C ILE A 73 -6.68 -9.99 1.60
N PHE A 74 -7.91 -9.90 2.07
CA PHE A 74 -8.59 -8.65 2.41
C PHE A 74 -9.20 -8.71 3.79
N GLN A 75 -9.11 -7.60 4.52
CA GLN A 75 -9.98 -7.37 5.67
C GLN A 75 -11.37 -6.97 5.16
N GLY A 76 -12.42 -7.60 5.68
CA GLY A 76 -13.80 -7.25 5.36
C GLY A 76 -14.20 -5.87 5.89
N ASN A 77 -15.12 -5.21 5.18
CA ASN A 77 -15.53 -3.84 5.55
C ASN A 77 -16.46 -3.77 6.77
N LYS A 78 -17.21 -4.85 7.07
CA LYS A 78 -18.29 -4.83 8.07
C LYS A 78 -17.99 -5.73 9.26
N SER A 79 -17.62 -6.99 9.01
CA SER A 79 -17.36 -7.98 10.06
C SER A 79 -15.93 -7.94 10.59
N PHE A 80 -15.01 -7.31 9.86
CA PHE A 80 -13.57 -7.40 10.10
C PHE A 80 -12.98 -8.80 9.96
N ASP A 81 -13.74 -9.74 9.40
CA ASP A 81 -13.23 -11.04 9.00
C ASP A 81 -12.26 -10.91 7.84
N TRP A 82 -11.39 -11.89 7.69
CA TRP A 82 -10.41 -11.89 6.62
C TRP A 82 -10.80 -12.89 5.54
N PHE A 83 -10.68 -12.47 4.29
CA PHE A 83 -11.05 -13.27 3.12
C PHE A 83 -9.87 -13.36 2.16
N LYS A 84 -9.71 -14.53 1.53
CA LYS A 84 -8.70 -14.79 0.51
C LYS A 84 -9.36 -14.93 -0.85
N LEU A 85 -8.87 -14.17 -1.82
CA LEU A 85 -9.17 -14.30 -3.24
C LEU A 85 -8.07 -15.13 -3.90
N THR A 86 -8.45 -16.21 -4.58
CA THR A 86 -7.57 -17.03 -5.40
C THR A 86 -8.00 -16.90 -6.86
N SER A 87 -7.06 -16.70 -7.78
CA SER A 87 -7.33 -16.67 -9.23
C SER A 87 -7.90 -18.00 -9.71
N ASP A 88 -8.60 -17.97 -10.84
CA ASP A 88 -9.05 -19.20 -11.51
C ASP A 88 -7.86 -19.94 -12.17
N GLN A 89 -8.13 -21.09 -12.78
CA GLN A 89 -7.10 -21.91 -13.43
C GLN A 89 -6.44 -21.24 -14.62
N SER A 90 -7.02 -20.18 -15.19
CA SER A 90 -6.39 -19.36 -16.22
C SER A 90 -5.52 -18.23 -15.65
N GLY A 91 -5.44 -18.12 -14.32
CA GLY A 91 -4.74 -17.06 -13.60
C GLY A 91 -5.53 -15.75 -13.49
N SER A 92 -6.81 -15.75 -13.87
CA SER A 92 -7.67 -14.57 -13.83
C SER A 92 -8.26 -14.35 -12.43
N TYR A 93 -8.14 -13.15 -11.91
CA TYR A 93 -8.81 -12.74 -10.67
C TYR A 93 -10.26 -12.30 -10.91
N ALA A 94 -10.62 -11.94 -12.15
CA ALA A 94 -12.00 -11.58 -12.51
C ALA A 94 -13.02 -12.67 -12.18
N ASN A 95 -12.61 -13.94 -12.33
CA ASN A 95 -13.41 -15.12 -12.01
C ASN A 95 -12.92 -15.85 -10.76
N GLY A 96 -12.05 -15.23 -10.00
CA GLY A 96 -11.45 -15.79 -8.79
C GLY A 96 -12.49 -16.23 -7.77
N THR A 97 -12.07 -17.04 -6.82
CA THR A 97 -12.90 -17.56 -5.74
C THR A 97 -12.50 -17.00 -4.40
N TRP A 98 -13.49 -16.75 -3.54
CA TRP A 98 -13.29 -16.25 -2.19
C TRP A 98 -13.41 -17.35 -1.16
N SER A 99 -12.56 -17.33 -0.15
CA SER A 99 -12.65 -18.18 1.04
C SER A 99 -12.32 -17.36 2.28
N GLN A 100 -13.01 -17.62 3.38
CA GLN A 100 -12.64 -17.04 4.67
C GLN A 100 -11.35 -17.68 5.16
N ILE A 101 -10.45 -16.90 5.74
CA ILE A 101 -9.22 -17.36 6.40
C ILE A 101 -9.34 -17.23 7.92
N ALA A 102 -8.32 -17.65 8.65
CA ALA A 102 -8.31 -17.55 10.11
C ALA A 102 -8.55 -16.12 10.59
N SER A 103 -9.29 -16.00 11.69
CA SER A 103 -9.51 -14.72 12.38
C SER A 103 -8.27 -14.28 13.15
N LEU A 104 -8.09 -12.98 13.32
CA LEU A 104 -7.07 -12.38 14.16
C LEU A 104 -7.15 -12.90 15.61
N PRO A 105 -6.04 -12.77 16.37
CA PRO A 105 -6.04 -13.08 17.80
C PRO A 105 -7.14 -12.30 18.54
N ALA A 106 -7.77 -12.96 19.53
CA ALA A 106 -8.87 -12.36 20.28
C ALA A 106 -8.49 -11.01 20.89
N GLY A 107 -9.35 -10.02 20.69
CA GLY A 107 -9.16 -8.65 21.19
C GLY A 107 -8.37 -7.73 20.26
N TYR A 108 -7.88 -8.22 19.11
CA TYR A 108 -7.22 -7.40 18.11
C TYR A 108 -8.08 -7.34 16.84
N ILE A 109 -8.77 -6.23 16.63
CA ILE A 109 -9.63 -5.94 15.49
C ILE A 109 -9.30 -4.54 15.00
N PRO A 110 -8.12 -4.36 14.39
CA PRO A 110 -7.60 -3.03 14.05
C PRO A 110 -8.23 -2.46 12.78
N ARG A 111 -8.17 -1.12 12.69
CA ARG A 111 -8.27 -0.34 11.47
C ARG A 111 -7.10 0.62 11.43
N GLU A 112 -6.69 0.99 10.25
CA GLU A 112 -5.62 1.95 10.01
C GLU A 112 -4.37 1.53 10.80
N PHE A 113 -3.62 0.59 10.25
CA PHE A 113 -2.51 -0.08 10.94
C PHE A 113 -1.27 -0.21 10.04
N ALA A 114 -0.10 -0.21 10.65
CA ALA A 114 1.14 -0.52 9.97
C ALA A 114 1.14 -1.96 9.44
N SER A 115 1.59 -2.18 8.21
CA SER A 115 1.50 -3.49 7.57
C SER A 115 2.57 -3.73 6.51
N SER A 116 2.95 -4.98 6.28
CA SER A 116 3.80 -5.36 5.14
C SER A 116 3.87 -6.86 4.95
N VAL A 117 4.08 -7.30 3.70
CA VAL A 117 4.50 -8.67 3.40
C VAL A 117 6.01 -8.77 3.57
N LEU A 118 6.47 -9.71 4.40
CA LEU A 118 7.86 -9.87 4.79
C LEU A 118 8.64 -10.76 3.79
N ALA A 119 9.97 -10.70 3.83
CA ALA A 119 10.84 -11.50 2.95
C ALA A 119 10.61 -13.02 3.04
N ASN A 120 10.07 -13.52 4.14
CA ASN A 120 9.69 -14.93 4.32
C ASN A 120 8.27 -15.27 3.84
N GLY A 121 7.56 -14.34 3.22
CA GLY A 121 6.21 -14.49 2.68
C GLY A 121 5.09 -14.44 3.71
N ARG A 122 5.38 -14.06 4.98
CA ARG A 122 4.35 -13.79 6.00
C ARG A 122 3.90 -12.35 5.93
N LEU A 123 2.68 -12.05 6.38
CA LEU A 123 2.18 -10.69 6.52
C LEU A 123 2.26 -10.26 7.99
N VAL A 124 2.82 -9.10 8.27
CA VAL A 124 2.74 -8.41 9.56
C VAL A 124 1.68 -7.32 9.50
N ILE A 125 0.88 -7.21 10.56
CA ILE A 125 0.05 -6.04 10.87
C ILE A 125 0.32 -5.62 12.30
N LEU A 126 0.38 -4.30 12.56
CA LEU A 126 0.82 -3.78 13.84
C LEU A 126 0.18 -2.43 14.14
N GLY A 127 -0.23 -2.20 15.38
CA GLY A 127 -0.87 -0.95 15.77
C GLY A 127 -2.32 -0.85 15.31
N GLY A 128 -2.70 0.32 14.94
CA GLY A 128 -4.03 0.73 14.50
C GLY A 128 -4.53 1.95 15.28
N GLU A 129 -5.14 2.90 14.57
CA GLU A 129 -5.81 4.05 15.18
C GLU A 129 -7.07 3.62 15.94
N TYR A 130 -7.75 2.60 15.41
CA TYR A 130 -8.92 2.00 16.04
C TYR A 130 -8.66 0.52 16.36
N ASN A 131 -9.26 0.07 17.45
CA ASN A 131 -9.39 -1.35 17.76
C ASN A 131 -10.82 -1.65 18.16
N ASN A 132 -11.47 -2.60 17.47
CA ASN A 132 -12.89 -2.92 17.65
C ASN A 132 -13.81 -1.67 17.52
N GLY A 133 -13.50 -0.79 16.55
CA GLY A 133 -14.24 0.45 16.29
C GLY A 133 -14.06 1.56 17.36
N ILE A 134 -13.14 1.38 18.29
CA ILE A 134 -12.84 2.35 19.35
C ILE A 134 -11.48 3.00 19.05
N PHE A 135 -11.42 4.33 19.00
CA PHE A 135 -10.17 5.09 18.92
C PHE A 135 -9.28 4.81 20.12
N VAL A 136 -8.08 4.26 19.91
CA VAL A 136 -7.23 3.79 21.01
C VAL A 136 -5.72 3.83 20.75
N LEU A 137 -5.24 4.11 19.56
CA LEU A 137 -3.82 3.99 19.17
C LEU A 137 -3.20 2.71 19.75
N THR A 138 -3.72 1.55 19.32
CA THR A 138 -3.33 0.28 19.95
C THR A 138 -1.85 -0.07 19.70
N ASN A 139 -1.27 -0.88 20.57
CA ASN A 139 0.06 -1.47 20.40
C ASN A 139 0.02 -2.99 20.14
N LEU A 140 -1.16 -3.52 19.83
CA LEU A 140 -1.31 -4.92 19.47
C LEU A 140 -0.77 -5.16 18.04
N GLY A 141 -0.45 -6.41 17.77
CA GLY A 141 0.00 -6.81 16.44
C GLY A 141 -0.19 -8.30 16.20
N ALA A 142 -0.11 -8.70 14.94
CA ALA A 142 -0.20 -10.10 14.56
C ALA A 142 0.60 -10.36 13.27
N ILE A 143 1.03 -11.61 13.11
CA ILE A 143 1.68 -12.12 11.90
C ILE A 143 0.81 -13.24 11.34
N TYR A 144 0.46 -13.13 10.06
CA TYR A 144 -0.22 -14.17 9.31
C TYR A 144 0.78 -15.07 8.62
N ASP A 145 0.64 -16.38 8.82
CA ASP A 145 1.37 -17.40 8.09
C ASP A 145 0.43 -18.03 7.05
N PRO A 146 0.66 -17.80 5.74
CA PRO A 146 -0.23 -18.33 4.70
C PRO A 146 -0.15 -19.86 4.55
N VAL A 147 0.95 -20.50 5.00
CA VAL A 147 1.09 -21.95 4.96
C VAL A 147 0.25 -22.61 6.06
N ALA A 148 0.31 -22.04 7.27
CA ALA A 148 -0.48 -22.53 8.40
C ALA A 148 -1.95 -22.05 8.35
N ASN A 149 -2.27 -21.07 7.52
CA ASN A 149 -3.52 -20.31 7.53
C ASN A 149 -3.87 -19.87 8.94
N GLY A 150 -2.94 -19.14 9.58
CA GLY A 150 -3.10 -18.78 10.98
C GLY A 150 -2.40 -17.48 11.35
N TRP A 151 -2.96 -16.79 12.32
CA TRP A 151 -2.41 -15.59 12.92
C TRP A 151 -1.74 -15.89 14.25
N THR A 152 -0.58 -15.30 14.47
CA THR A 152 0.13 -15.34 15.75
C THR A 152 0.28 -13.92 16.28
N SER A 153 -0.04 -13.70 17.55
CA SER A 153 0.14 -12.38 18.17
C SER A 153 1.60 -11.95 18.13
N LEU A 154 1.83 -10.70 17.80
CA LEU A 154 3.13 -10.05 17.81
C LEU A 154 3.16 -9.03 18.96
N ALA A 155 4.14 -9.13 19.83
CA ALA A 155 4.36 -8.12 20.87
C ALA A 155 4.93 -6.84 20.26
N ALA A 156 4.52 -5.68 20.77
CA ALA A 156 5.10 -4.39 20.41
C ALA A 156 6.59 -4.28 20.80
N PRO A 157 7.34 -3.32 20.25
CA PRO A 157 8.67 -2.96 20.75
C PRO A 157 8.64 -2.68 22.27
N ALA A 158 9.72 -3.05 22.97
CA ALA A 158 9.79 -2.91 24.41
C ALA A 158 9.57 -1.45 24.86
N GLY A 159 8.65 -1.25 25.78
CA GLY A 159 8.31 0.08 26.31
C GLY A 159 7.33 0.88 25.44
N TRP A 160 6.88 0.37 24.30
CA TRP A 160 5.86 1.03 23.50
C TRP A 160 4.47 0.65 23.99
N ASN A 161 3.80 1.60 24.61
CA ASN A 161 2.44 1.44 25.14
C ASN A 161 1.34 1.83 24.15
N TYR A 162 1.73 2.37 22.99
CA TYR A 162 0.90 2.62 21.83
C TYR A 162 1.79 2.54 20.57
N ILE A 163 1.19 2.37 19.41
CA ILE A 163 1.77 2.47 18.08
C ILE A 163 0.88 3.40 17.25
N GLY A 164 -0.39 3.08 17.14
CA GLY A 164 -1.36 3.82 16.32
C GLY A 164 -1.31 3.38 14.87
N ASP A 165 -1.83 4.21 14.01
CA ASP A 165 -1.70 4.24 12.57
C ASP A 165 -0.33 4.86 12.25
N SER A 166 0.62 4.04 11.97
CA SER A 166 2.03 4.45 11.87
C SER A 166 2.62 4.02 10.54
N PRO A 167 3.52 4.84 9.97
CA PRO A 167 4.20 4.46 8.74
C PRO A 167 5.08 3.24 8.96
N SER A 168 5.21 2.44 7.92
CA SER A 168 6.06 1.25 7.96
C SER A 168 6.64 0.93 6.58
N VAL A 169 7.76 0.20 6.56
CA VAL A 169 8.41 -0.25 5.33
C VAL A 169 9.28 -1.46 5.59
N VAL A 170 9.40 -2.38 4.64
CA VAL A 170 10.42 -3.43 4.69
C VAL A 170 11.71 -2.91 4.05
N LEU A 171 12.77 -2.85 4.85
CA LEU A 171 14.09 -2.40 4.41
C LEU A 171 14.75 -3.41 3.45
N PRO A 172 15.76 -3.01 2.66
CA PRO A 172 16.44 -3.91 1.73
C PRO A 172 16.99 -5.19 2.36
N ASP A 173 17.36 -5.16 3.63
CA ASP A 173 17.84 -6.34 4.39
C ASP A 173 16.72 -7.24 4.90
N GLY A 174 15.46 -6.94 4.60
CA GLY A 174 14.26 -7.70 4.98
C GLY A 174 13.72 -7.38 6.37
N GLN A 175 14.31 -6.46 7.11
CA GLN A 175 13.75 -6.01 8.39
C GLN A 175 12.54 -5.10 8.18
N PHE A 176 11.48 -5.31 8.95
CA PHE A 176 10.30 -4.43 8.95
C PHE A 176 10.53 -3.25 9.87
N LEU A 177 10.65 -2.06 9.31
CA LEU A 177 10.79 -0.79 10.04
C LEU A 177 9.40 -0.19 10.27
N VAL A 178 9.16 0.29 11.49
CA VAL A 178 7.91 0.96 11.89
C VAL A 178 8.22 2.18 12.73
N GLY A 179 7.48 3.27 12.52
CA GLY A 179 7.42 4.44 13.39
C GLY A 179 6.46 4.26 14.55
N ARG A 180 6.40 5.25 15.45
CA ARG A 180 5.39 5.38 16.48
C ARG A 180 4.67 6.72 16.32
N LYS A 181 3.38 6.68 16.02
CA LYS A 181 2.59 7.80 15.47
C LYS A 181 2.88 9.17 16.06
N ILE A 182 2.84 9.35 17.37
CA ILE A 182 2.88 10.68 18.00
C ILE A 182 4.24 11.10 18.54
N ASP A 183 5.32 10.49 18.05
CA ASP A 183 6.70 10.90 18.30
C ASP A 183 7.64 10.39 17.18
N MET A 184 8.94 10.41 17.41
CA MET A 184 9.98 10.05 16.44
C MET A 184 10.62 8.68 16.74
N LEU A 185 9.98 7.83 17.54
CA LEU A 185 10.56 6.53 17.89
C LEU A 185 10.35 5.54 16.77
N MET A 186 11.40 4.84 16.40
CA MET A 186 11.40 3.81 15.38
C MET A 186 11.99 2.50 15.91
N ALA A 187 11.51 1.39 15.35
CA ALA A 187 12.05 0.07 15.63
C ALA A 187 12.01 -0.81 14.38
N THR A 188 12.93 -1.77 14.28
CA THR A 188 12.87 -2.81 13.25
C THR A 188 12.57 -4.16 13.89
N LEU A 189 11.72 -4.94 13.19
CA LEU A 189 11.43 -6.34 13.47
C LEU A 189 12.27 -7.22 12.56
N ASP A 190 13.02 -8.14 13.14
CA ASP A 190 13.61 -9.23 12.38
C ASP A 190 12.51 -10.26 12.03
N PRO A 191 12.29 -10.57 10.73
CA PRO A 191 11.15 -11.39 10.30
C PRO A 191 11.27 -12.88 10.68
N ILE A 192 12.44 -13.33 11.13
CA ILE A 192 12.69 -14.74 11.49
C ILE A 192 12.61 -14.92 13.01
N SER A 193 13.41 -14.17 13.74
CA SER A 193 13.48 -14.28 15.21
C SER A 193 12.32 -13.56 15.92
N LEU A 194 11.61 -12.66 15.22
CA LEU A 194 10.56 -11.78 15.73
C LEU A 194 11.04 -10.89 16.90
N GLN A 195 12.34 -10.55 16.88
CA GLN A 195 12.91 -9.64 17.85
C GLN A 195 12.93 -8.20 17.33
N TRP A 196 12.56 -7.29 18.21
CA TRP A 196 12.61 -5.86 17.94
C TRP A 196 13.97 -5.26 18.27
N THR A 197 14.44 -4.37 17.41
CA THR A 197 15.62 -3.54 17.63
C THR A 197 15.23 -2.08 17.50
N ALA A 198 15.42 -1.29 18.56
CA ALA A 198 15.20 0.16 18.51
C ALA A 198 16.15 0.81 17.48
N ARG A 199 15.63 1.76 16.71
CA ARG A 199 16.41 2.53 15.74
C ARG A 199 16.55 3.98 16.20
N ALA A 200 17.68 4.58 15.86
CA ALA A 200 17.92 5.98 16.18
C ALA A 200 17.08 6.89 15.28
N SER A 201 16.44 7.89 15.87
CA SER A 201 15.76 8.98 15.17
C SER A 201 16.63 10.22 15.00
N THR A 202 17.95 10.09 15.10
CA THR A 202 18.88 11.19 14.94
C THR A 202 18.67 11.91 13.61
N GLY A 203 18.42 13.20 13.65
CA GLY A 203 18.18 14.05 12.48
C GLY A 203 16.71 14.13 12.04
N LYS A 204 15.80 13.30 12.58
CA LYS A 204 14.36 13.43 12.33
C LYS A 204 13.87 14.78 12.90
N SER A 205 13.10 15.52 12.13
CA SER A 205 12.59 16.85 12.48
C SER A 205 11.09 16.87 12.74
N ASP A 206 10.34 15.88 12.26
CA ASP A 206 8.91 15.76 12.49
C ASP A 206 8.53 14.45 13.20
N PHE A 207 7.28 14.34 13.66
CA PHE A 207 6.72 13.10 14.19
C PHE A 207 6.42 12.14 13.05
N ASP A 208 6.27 10.86 13.39
CA ASP A 208 5.88 9.84 12.41
C ASP A 208 4.35 9.84 12.13
N ALA A 209 3.61 10.83 12.66
CA ALA A 209 2.18 10.93 12.48
C ALA A 209 1.80 11.42 11.09
N GLU A 210 0.90 10.72 10.43
CA GLU A 210 0.32 11.03 9.11
C GLU A 210 1.39 11.13 8.01
N GLU A 211 2.55 10.49 8.16
CA GLU A 211 3.65 10.47 7.20
C GLU A 211 3.74 9.12 6.49
N GLY A 212 3.62 9.07 5.18
CA GLY A 212 3.92 7.87 4.39
C GLY A 212 5.43 7.66 4.18
N TRP A 213 5.87 6.40 4.13
CA TRP A 213 7.27 6.02 3.94
C TRP A 213 7.50 5.33 2.59
N THR A 214 8.30 5.95 1.72
CA THR A 214 8.61 5.44 0.37
C THR A 214 10.04 4.93 0.29
N LEU A 215 10.21 3.64 -0.01
CA LEU A 215 11.53 3.03 -0.21
C LEU A 215 12.14 3.50 -1.55
N LEU A 216 13.37 3.99 -1.51
CA LEU A 216 14.13 4.47 -2.66
C LEU A 216 15.13 3.41 -3.17
N PRO A 217 15.60 3.53 -4.44
CA PRO A 217 16.55 2.57 -5.01
C PRO A 217 17.89 2.47 -4.28
N ASP A 218 18.30 3.52 -3.56
CA ASP A 218 19.52 3.54 -2.73
C ASP A 218 19.32 2.89 -1.35
N GLY A 219 18.12 2.39 -1.07
CA GLY A 219 17.72 1.77 0.20
C GLY A 219 17.36 2.77 1.30
N SER A 220 17.37 4.07 1.03
CA SER A 220 16.85 5.07 1.95
C SER A 220 15.32 5.13 1.88
N VAL A 221 14.69 5.71 2.91
CA VAL A 221 13.23 5.84 3.05
C VAL A 221 12.88 7.32 3.04
N LEU A 222 12.11 7.75 2.05
CA LEU A 222 11.64 9.13 1.90
C LEU A 222 10.33 9.33 2.65
N THR A 223 10.21 10.47 3.33
CA THR A 223 8.94 11.02 3.82
C THR A 223 8.89 12.53 3.61
N PHE A 224 7.72 13.12 3.71
CA PHE A 224 7.55 14.57 3.73
C PHE A 224 6.73 14.97 4.95
N ASP A 225 7.19 16.05 5.56
CA ASP A 225 6.73 16.47 6.89
C ASP A 225 5.29 16.96 6.83
N VAL A 226 4.51 16.56 7.80
CA VAL A 226 3.13 17.00 7.97
C VAL A 226 3.06 18.20 8.90
N LYS A 227 3.79 18.17 10.02
CA LYS A 227 3.82 19.25 10.99
C LYS A 227 4.73 20.41 10.56
N ASN A 228 5.84 20.10 9.91
CA ASN A 228 6.85 21.07 9.47
C ASN A 228 6.82 21.25 7.93
N ALA A 229 5.68 21.04 7.28
CA ALA A 229 5.53 21.26 5.85
C ALA A 229 6.00 22.67 5.43
N PRO A 230 6.60 22.84 4.27
CA PRO A 230 6.81 21.89 3.18
C PRO A 230 8.17 21.18 3.21
N ASN A 231 8.70 20.83 4.36
CA ASN A 231 9.97 20.08 4.46
C ASN A 231 9.75 18.60 4.09
N SER A 232 10.85 17.91 3.87
CA SER A 232 10.90 16.47 3.66
C SER A 232 12.20 15.89 4.20
N GLU A 233 12.18 14.59 4.49
CA GLU A 233 13.26 13.89 5.15
C GLU A 233 13.53 12.53 4.51
N ARG A 234 14.75 12.02 4.67
CA ARG A 234 15.12 10.65 4.30
C ARG A 234 15.81 9.95 5.45
N TYR A 235 15.33 8.77 5.79
CA TYR A 235 16.06 7.85 6.65
C TYR A 235 17.09 7.06 5.85
N ILE A 236 18.34 7.04 6.30
CA ILE A 236 19.42 6.28 5.70
C ILE A 236 19.77 5.11 6.65
N PRO A 237 19.27 3.89 6.39
CA PRO A 237 19.46 2.76 7.31
C PRO A 237 20.93 2.42 7.58
N SER A 238 21.80 2.53 6.56
CA SER A 238 23.25 2.25 6.68
C SER A 238 24.00 3.23 7.59
N LEU A 239 23.46 4.43 7.79
CA LEU A 239 24.01 5.46 8.69
C LEU A 239 23.19 5.57 9.99
N ALA A 240 22.04 4.90 10.08
CA ALA A 240 21.10 4.99 11.18
C ALA A 240 20.73 6.44 11.53
N MET A 241 20.46 7.26 10.51
CA MET A 241 20.13 8.69 10.69
C MET A 241 19.15 9.19 9.62
N TRP A 242 18.44 10.22 9.99
CA TRP A 242 17.64 11.04 9.08
C TRP A 242 18.48 12.20 8.52
N VAL A 243 18.24 12.56 7.28
CA VAL A 243 18.78 13.73 6.62
C VAL A 243 17.66 14.49 5.93
N THR A 244 17.83 15.80 5.74
CA THR A 244 16.84 16.54 4.95
C THR A 244 16.78 16.01 3.52
N ALA A 245 15.57 15.89 2.98
CA ALA A 245 15.31 15.65 1.55
C ALA A 245 14.91 16.94 0.81
N GLY A 246 15.02 18.09 1.48
CA GLY A 246 14.71 19.41 0.94
C GLY A 246 13.26 19.84 1.19
N SER A 247 12.82 20.84 0.44
CA SER A 247 11.45 21.32 0.48
C SER A 247 10.66 20.78 -0.70
N THR A 248 9.43 20.30 -0.47
CA THR A 248 8.48 19.89 -1.53
C THR A 248 8.04 21.07 -2.41
N ILE A 249 8.43 22.30 -2.05
CA ILE A 249 8.11 23.57 -2.72
C ILE A 249 6.63 23.95 -2.57
N VAL A 250 5.73 23.00 -2.80
CA VAL A 250 4.30 23.14 -2.56
C VAL A 250 3.92 22.42 -1.26
N ASP A 251 2.92 22.93 -0.58
CA ASP A 251 2.42 22.32 0.65
C ASP A 251 1.55 21.10 0.32
N LEU A 252 1.98 19.92 0.73
CA LEU A 252 1.28 18.66 0.49
C LEU A 252 0.37 18.25 1.64
N HIS A 253 0.36 18.99 2.78
CA HIS A 253 -0.47 18.62 3.91
C HIS A 253 -1.79 19.40 3.97
N SER A 254 -2.79 18.81 4.62
CA SER A 254 -3.97 19.53 5.07
C SER A 254 -3.72 20.09 6.47
N SER A 255 -4.15 21.33 6.72
CA SER A 255 -4.09 21.88 8.08
C SER A 255 -5.07 21.16 9.00
N SER A 256 -4.60 20.70 10.16
CA SER A 256 -5.50 20.28 11.24
C SER A 256 -6.20 21.50 11.84
N THR A 257 -7.52 21.42 11.99
CA THR A 257 -8.34 22.41 12.69
C THR A 257 -8.75 21.96 14.09
N SER A 258 -8.41 20.71 14.46
CA SER A 258 -8.77 20.15 15.75
C SER A 258 -7.79 20.61 16.85
N GLY A 259 -8.33 20.78 18.04
CA GLY A 259 -7.52 21.11 19.21
C GLY A 259 -6.69 19.91 19.68
N CYS A 260 -5.93 20.13 20.71
CA CYS A 260 -5.07 19.14 21.36
C CYS A 260 -5.82 17.86 21.76
N LEU A 261 -5.35 16.72 21.30
CA LEU A 261 -5.71 15.39 21.78
C LEU A 261 -4.82 15.04 22.99
N ALA A 262 -5.43 14.70 24.10
CA ALA A 262 -4.71 14.20 25.27
C ALA A 262 -4.44 12.70 25.08
N TYR A 263 -3.21 12.32 24.75
CA TYR A 263 -2.80 10.93 24.65
C TYR A 263 -1.43 10.71 25.32
N GLY A 264 -1.23 9.58 25.97
CA GLY A 264 0.04 9.24 26.60
C GLY A 264 0.51 10.20 27.70
N GLY A 265 -0.39 11.04 28.29
CA GLY A 265 -0.07 12.03 29.30
C GLY A 265 0.39 13.38 28.74
N GLY A 266 0.35 13.56 27.45
CA GLY A 266 0.69 14.81 26.75
C GLY A 266 -0.48 15.40 25.96
N CYS A 267 -0.22 16.54 25.34
CA CYS A 267 -1.10 17.17 24.37
C CYS A 267 -0.53 16.90 22.97
N TYR A 268 -1.25 16.13 22.19
CA TYR A 268 -0.97 15.87 20.78
C TYR A 268 -1.88 16.75 19.92
N LEU A 269 -1.29 17.50 19.03
CA LEU A 269 -2.01 18.23 18.00
C LEU A 269 -1.96 17.39 16.73
N PRO A 270 -3.10 16.91 16.22
CA PRO A 270 -3.12 16.22 14.93
C PRO A 270 -2.49 17.13 13.88
N PRO A 271 -1.46 16.68 13.17
CA PRO A 271 -0.74 17.55 12.24
C PRO A 271 -1.53 17.85 10.95
N GLY A 272 -2.54 17.09 10.65
CA GLY A 272 -3.26 17.09 9.38
C GLY A 272 -2.95 15.84 8.58
N GLU A 273 -3.15 15.87 7.26
CA GLU A 273 -3.00 14.71 6.38
C GLU A 273 -2.08 15.03 5.21
N VAL A 274 -1.44 14.01 4.67
CA VAL A 274 -0.77 14.00 3.36
C VAL A 274 -1.42 12.95 2.45
N GLY A 275 -0.95 12.84 1.22
CA GLY A 275 -1.37 11.79 0.30
C GLY A 275 -0.25 10.78 0.04
N PRO A 276 -0.53 9.71 -0.72
CA PRO A 276 0.45 8.70 -1.06
C PRO A 276 1.58 9.23 -1.94
N ALA A 277 2.75 8.58 -1.82
CA ALA A 277 3.91 8.84 -2.67
C ALA A 277 4.42 7.54 -3.30
N VAL A 278 4.59 7.53 -4.62
CA VAL A 278 4.93 6.33 -5.39
C VAL A 278 6.20 6.55 -6.19
N LEU A 279 7.17 5.64 -6.02
CA LEU A 279 8.38 5.61 -6.84
C LEU A 279 8.04 5.14 -8.25
N GLY A 280 8.36 5.96 -9.24
CA GLY A 280 8.19 5.67 -10.66
C GLY A 280 9.37 4.88 -11.26
N PRO A 281 9.19 4.35 -12.47
CA PRO A 281 10.21 3.55 -13.15
C PRO A 281 11.41 4.34 -13.65
N ASP A 282 11.33 5.66 -13.65
CA ASP A 282 12.42 6.59 -13.95
C ASP A 282 13.26 6.94 -12.71
N GLY A 283 12.90 6.40 -11.54
CA GLY A 283 13.58 6.65 -10.27
C GLY A 283 13.13 7.93 -9.55
N THR A 284 12.14 8.64 -10.09
CA THR A 284 11.52 9.79 -9.40
C THR A 284 10.35 9.32 -8.52
N VAL A 285 9.99 10.10 -7.50
CA VAL A 285 8.81 9.83 -6.66
C VAL A 285 7.73 10.87 -6.96
N PHE A 286 6.56 10.40 -7.34
CA PHE A 286 5.35 11.23 -7.44
C PHE A 286 4.65 11.24 -6.08
N ALA A 287 4.68 12.39 -5.42
CA ALA A 287 4.06 12.63 -4.13
C ALA A 287 2.77 13.45 -4.29
N THR A 288 1.73 13.05 -3.60
CA THR A 288 0.43 13.70 -3.65
C THR A 288 0.09 14.32 -2.31
N GLY A 289 -0.80 15.30 -2.32
CA GLY A 289 -1.16 16.06 -1.13
C GLY A 289 -2.64 15.99 -0.79
N SER A 290 -2.88 16.21 0.48
CA SER A 290 -4.19 16.45 1.03
C SER A 290 -4.64 17.89 0.76
N LYS A 291 -5.90 18.22 1.04
CA LYS A 291 -6.45 19.55 0.79
C LYS A 291 -6.19 20.46 1.98
N SER A 292 -5.45 21.53 1.77
CA SER A 292 -5.49 22.67 2.67
C SER A 292 -6.85 23.40 2.55
N ILE A 293 -7.15 24.33 3.46
CA ILE A 293 -8.48 24.98 3.65
C ILE A 293 -9.04 25.61 2.36
N ALA A 294 -8.20 25.94 1.37
CA ALA A 294 -8.61 26.53 0.09
C ALA A 294 -7.78 26.00 -1.08
N GLY A 295 -8.42 25.52 -2.11
CA GLY A 295 -7.78 25.08 -3.36
C GLY A 295 -7.72 23.56 -3.55
N PRO A 296 -7.15 23.10 -4.67
CA PRO A 296 -6.91 21.68 -4.93
C PRO A 296 -5.77 21.15 -4.06
N GLY A 297 -5.70 19.84 -3.88
CA GLY A 297 -4.50 19.17 -3.40
C GLY A 297 -3.37 19.38 -4.40
N HIS A 298 -2.17 19.68 -3.89
CA HIS A 298 -0.97 19.83 -4.70
C HIS A 298 -0.30 18.47 -4.92
N THR A 299 0.60 18.41 -5.89
CA THR A 299 1.51 17.28 -6.08
C THR A 299 2.93 17.78 -6.27
N ALA A 300 3.92 16.93 -5.95
CA ALA A 300 5.32 17.25 -6.16
C ALA A 300 6.08 16.02 -6.67
N ILE A 301 7.18 16.24 -7.36
CA ILE A 301 8.02 15.19 -7.91
C ILE A 301 9.41 15.31 -7.30
N TYR A 302 9.85 14.23 -6.65
CA TYR A 302 11.16 14.13 -6.03
C TYR A 302 12.13 13.37 -6.92
N THR A 303 13.33 13.92 -7.10
CA THR A 303 14.46 13.24 -7.71
C THR A 303 15.50 12.94 -6.63
N PRO A 304 15.77 11.66 -6.31
CA PRO A 304 16.78 11.30 -5.33
C PRO A 304 18.18 11.81 -5.71
N PRO A 305 19.04 12.10 -4.73
CA PRO A 305 20.38 12.58 -4.99
C PRO A 305 21.32 11.45 -5.44
N THR A 306 22.43 11.81 -6.08
CA THR A 306 23.51 10.86 -6.40
C THR A 306 24.46 10.62 -5.22
N VAL A 307 24.55 11.57 -4.31
CA VAL A 307 25.32 11.45 -3.05
C VAL A 307 24.34 11.17 -1.92
N LEU A 308 24.56 10.08 -1.21
CA LEU A 308 23.60 9.51 -0.26
C LEU A 308 23.07 10.50 0.80
N THR A 309 23.89 11.45 1.24
CA THR A 309 23.53 12.44 2.27
C THR A 309 23.01 13.77 1.72
N ASP A 310 23.01 13.95 0.39
CA ASP A 310 22.47 15.18 -0.20
C ASP A 310 20.93 15.16 -0.20
N PRO A 311 20.26 16.32 -0.21
CA PRO A 311 18.80 16.38 -0.06
C PRO A 311 18.02 15.85 -1.27
N GLY A 312 18.60 15.82 -2.48
CA GLY A 312 17.85 15.61 -3.70
C GLY A 312 17.16 16.88 -4.18
N THR A 313 16.19 16.74 -5.08
CA THR A 313 15.48 17.91 -5.64
C THR A 313 13.99 17.65 -5.78
N TRP A 314 13.20 18.67 -5.50
CA TRP A 314 11.75 18.68 -5.70
C TRP A 314 11.36 19.65 -6.80
N VAL A 315 10.34 19.31 -7.54
CA VAL A 315 9.63 20.22 -8.45
C VAL A 315 8.12 20.08 -8.25
N PRO A 316 7.32 21.14 -8.38
CA PRO A 316 5.87 21.03 -8.36
C PRO A 316 5.36 20.12 -9.47
N GLY A 317 4.42 19.27 -9.15
CA GLY A 317 3.63 18.48 -10.09
C GLY A 317 2.31 19.18 -10.46
N PRO A 318 1.44 18.51 -11.23
CA PRO A 318 0.11 19.04 -11.56
C PRO A 318 -0.82 19.01 -10.34
N ASP A 319 -1.57 20.05 -10.11
CA ASP A 319 -2.63 20.07 -9.10
C ASP A 319 -3.76 19.09 -9.44
N PHE A 320 -4.46 18.58 -8.40
CA PHE A 320 -5.65 17.76 -8.62
C PHE A 320 -6.75 18.54 -9.35
N PRO A 321 -7.30 17.99 -10.45
CA PRO A 321 -8.42 18.61 -11.15
C PRO A 321 -9.66 18.74 -10.27
N SER A 322 -10.52 19.73 -10.57
CA SER A 322 -11.83 19.90 -9.92
C SER A 322 -11.78 20.13 -8.40
N ASN A 323 -10.69 20.71 -7.89
CA ASN A 323 -10.47 20.91 -6.46
C ASN A 323 -10.50 19.62 -5.63
N ASP A 324 -10.10 18.50 -6.21
CA ASP A 324 -9.92 17.23 -5.50
C ASP A 324 -8.56 17.17 -4.78
N ASN A 325 -8.29 16.13 -4.04
CA ASN A 325 -7.06 15.90 -3.32
C ASN A 325 -6.92 14.41 -2.99
N ALA A 326 -5.81 13.97 -2.43
CA ALA A 326 -5.52 12.58 -2.12
C ALA A 326 -5.15 12.31 -0.65
N GLY A 327 -5.62 13.11 0.29
CA GLY A 327 -5.47 12.79 1.71
C GLY A 327 -6.19 11.48 2.06
N ASP A 328 -5.59 10.62 2.85
CA ASP A 328 -6.13 9.28 3.19
C ASP A 328 -6.57 8.48 1.94
N SER A 329 -5.71 8.41 0.95
CA SER A 329 -6.02 7.80 -0.34
C SER A 329 -4.96 6.78 -0.74
N PHE A 330 -5.33 5.87 -1.62
CA PHE A 330 -4.41 4.88 -2.17
C PHE A 330 -3.84 5.32 -3.52
N ALA A 331 -2.60 4.93 -3.77
CA ALA A 331 -1.99 5.04 -5.09
C ALA A 331 -1.19 3.79 -5.43
N VAL A 332 -1.10 3.47 -6.74
CA VAL A 332 -0.32 2.34 -7.23
C VAL A 332 0.43 2.69 -8.51
N LEU A 333 1.60 2.05 -8.69
CA LEU A 333 2.33 2.08 -9.95
C LEU A 333 1.70 1.10 -10.93
N LEU A 334 1.21 1.60 -12.05
CA LEU A 334 0.68 0.79 -13.14
C LEU A 334 1.81 0.15 -13.98
N THR A 335 1.53 -0.96 -14.64
CA THR A 335 2.51 -1.64 -15.49
C THR A 335 2.97 -0.84 -16.71
N ASN A 336 2.21 0.18 -17.13
CA ASN A 336 2.61 1.14 -18.16
C ASN A 336 3.55 2.25 -17.65
N GLY A 337 3.86 2.27 -16.36
CA GLY A 337 4.74 3.25 -15.71
C GLY A 337 4.04 4.50 -15.18
N HIS A 338 2.72 4.62 -15.36
CA HIS A 338 1.94 5.69 -14.78
C HIS A 338 1.58 5.40 -13.31
N VAL A 339 1.20 6.41 -12.55
CA VAL A 339 0.67 6.26 -11.21
C VAL A 339 -0.84 6.43 -11.22
N LEU A 340 -1.58 5.44 -10.73
CA LEU A 340 -3.00 5.56 -10.46
C LEU A 340 -3.20 5.98 -9.02
N VAL A 341 -3.90 7.08 -8.80
CA VAL A 341 -4.19 7.59 -7.45
C VAL A 341 -5.69 7.81 -7.27
N GLU A 342 -6.21 7.42 -6.14
CA GLU A 342 -7.56 7.75 -5.74
C GLU A 342 -7.62 9.19 -5.21
N GLY A 343 -8.60 9.96 -5.67
CA GLY A 343 -8.93 11.25 -5.05
C GLY A 343 -10.02 11.10 -3.99
N ASN A 344 -10.07 12.00 -3.03
CA ASN A 344 -11.08 12.00 -1.96
C ASN A 344 -12.53 12.09 -2.48
N SER A 345 -12.72 12.49 -3.74
CA SER A 345 -14.02 12.41 -4.40
C SER A 345 -14.40 11.01 -4.89
N GLY A 346 -13.54 10.02 -4.77
CA GLY A 346 -13.66 8.70 -5.37
C GLY A 346 -13.33 8.68 -6.87
N ARG A 347 -12.70 9.71 -7.42
CA ARG A 347 -12.17 9.66 -8.78
C ARG A 347 -10.80 8.98 -8.78
N LEU A 348 -10.59 8.11 -9.76
CA LEU A 348 -9.28 7.56 -10.04
C LEU A 348 -8.58 8.44 -11.07
N TYR A 349 -7.44 8.97 -10.69
CA TYR A 349 -6.58 9.80 -11.54
C TYR A 349 -5.36 9.01 -11.97
N GLU A 350 -4.98 9.14 -13.24
CA GLU A 350 -3.75 8.56 -13.78
C GLU A 350 -2.75 9.69 -14.06
N PHE A 351 -1.56 9.61 -13.46
CA PHE A 351 -0.43 10.49 -13.69
C PHE A 351 0.53 9.85 -14.69
N ASP A 352 0.74 10.49 -15.83
CA ASP A 352 1.56 10.02 -16.95
C ASP A 352 3.01 10.55 -16.94
N GLY A 353 3.46 11.11 -15.82
CA GLY A 353 4.73 11.81 -15.67
C GLY A 353 4.63 13.32 -15.91
N LYS A 354 3.45 13.82 -16.36
CA LYS A 354 3.26 15.23 -16.67
C LYS A 354 1.86 15.74 -16.30
N THR A 355 0.84 14.96 -16.56
CA THR A 355 -0.57 15.37 -16.37
C THR A 355 -1.28 14.37 -15.46
N LEU A 356 -2.25 14.88 -14.71
CA LEU A 356 -3.11 14.10 -13.84
C LEU A 356 -4.51 14.08 -14.45
N THR A 357 -4.94 12.92 -14.96
CA THR A 357 -6.20 12.79 -15.73
C THR A 357 -7.16 11.83 -15.03
N ALA A 358 -8.41 12.27 -14.83
CA ALA A 358 -9.46 11.43 -14.27
C ALA A 358 -9.89 10.35 -15.27
N ASN A 359 -9.80 9.07 -14.90
CA ASN A 359 -10.07 7.92 -15.78
C ASN A 359 -11.28 7.09 -15.36
N ALA A 360 -11.62 7.07 -14.07
CA ALA A 360 -12.70 6.26 -13.52
C ALA A 360 -13.26 6.89 -12.24
N SER A 361 -14.28 6.29 -11.67
CA SER A 361 -14.79 6.66 -10.35
C SER A 361 -15.15 5.42 -9.56
N VAL A 362 -14.83 5.43 -8.28
CA VAL A 362 -15.08 4.39 -7.29
C VAL A 362 -15.75 5.00 -6.06
N LYS A 363 -16.06 4.21 -5.07
CA LYS A 363 -16.47 4.72 -3.77
C LYS A 363 -15.24 5.32 -3.07
N PRO A 364 -15.34 6.53 -2.48
CA PRO A 364 -14.23 7.11 -1.71
C PRO A 364 -13.72 6.16 -0.61
N GLY A 365 -12.39 6.05 -0.48
CA GLY A 365 -11.72 5.14 0.45
C GLY A 365 -11.61 3.70 -0.08
N SER A 366 -11.59 3.52 -1.41
CA SER A 366 -11.34 2.22 -2.05
C SER A 366 -9.87 1.91 -2.08
N SER A 367 -9.46 0.76 -1.55
CA SER A 367 -8.07 0.31 -1.63
C SER A 367 -7.65 -0.05 -3.05
N LEU A 368 -6.38 0.17 -3.37
CA LEU A 368 -5.77 -0.15 -4.67
C LEU A 368 -4.61 -1.12 -4.46
N LEU A 369 -4.54 -2.18 -5.26
CA LEU A 369 -3.44 -3.16 -5.18
C LEU A 369 -3.13 -3.75 -6.56
N VAL A 370 -1.85 -3.76 -6.94
CA VAL A 370 -1.40 -4.33 -8.22
C VAL A 370 -1.38 -5.85 -8.14
N LEU A 371 -2.03 -6.51 -9.11
CA LEU A 371 -2.09 -7.95 -9.23
C LEU A 371 -0.97 -8.51 -10.11
N PRO A 372 -0.66 -9.81 -10.00
CA PRO A 372 0.31 -10.48 -10.88
C PRO A 372 -0.05 -10.45 -12.37
N THR A 373 -1.31 -10.18 -12.70
CA THR A 373 -1.82 -10.00 -14.07
C THR A 373 -1.52 -8.62 -14.64
N GLY A 374 -1.05 -7.69 -13.81
CA GLY A 374 -0.86 -6.28 -14.17
C GLY A 374 -2.11 -5.42 -14.07
N GLU A 375 -3.25 -6.00 -13.71
CA GLU A 375 -4.46 -5.27 -13.34
C GLU A 375 -4.34 -4.74 -11.92
N VAL A 376 -5.16 -3.73 -11.58
CA VAL A 376 -5.28 -3.24 -10.21
C VAL A 376 -6.61 -3.73 -9.64
N ILE A 377 -6.57 -4.43 -8.50
CA ILE A 377 -7.79 -4.72 -7.76
C ILE A 377 -8.16 -3.50 -6.92
N VAL A 378 -9.42 -3.12 -7.01
CA VAL A 378 -10.02 -1.99 -6.31
C VAL A 378 -10.95 -2.55 -5.25
N GLY A 379 -10.62 -2.33 -3.98
CA GLY A 379 -11.43 -2.73 -2.84
C GLY A 379 -12.70 -1.89 -2.71
N GLY A 380 -13.52 -2.20 -1.73
CA GLY A 380 -14.77 -1.51 -1.45
C GLY A 380 -15.94 -2.46 -1.25
N ASP A 381 -17.17 -1.94 -1.25
CA ASP A 381 -18.38 -2.77 -1.13
C ASP A 381 -18.59 -3.70 -2.34
N VAL A 382 -18.11 -3.26 -3.50
CA VAL A 382 -18.03 -4.03 -4.74
C VAL A 382 -16.59 -4.04 -5.18
N VAL A 383 -15.96 -5.19 -5.19
CA VAL A 383 -14.59 -5.35 -5.64
C VAL A 383 -14.52 -5.35 -7.17
N GLN A 384 -13.60 -4.56 -7.72
CA GLN A 384 -13.47 -4.34 -9.15
C GLN A 384 -12.03 -4.54 -9.61
N LEU A 385 -11.83 -4.71 -10.91
CA LEU A 385 -10.53 -4.66 -11.56
C LEU A 385 -10.44 -3.41 -12.44
N TYR A 386 -9.36 -2.66 -12.25
CA TYR A 386 -8.96 -1.60 -13.16
C TYR A 386 -7.88 -2.13 -14.10
N THR A 387 -8.06 -1.94 -15.40
CA THR A 387 -7.09 -2.32 -16.43
C THR A 387 -6.52 -1.06 -17.06
N SER A 388 -5.22 -0.82 -16.89
CA SER A 388 -4.55 0.31 -17.52
C SER A 388 -4.41 0.11 -19.02
N SER A 389 -4.33 1.21 -19.75
CA SER A 389 -3.95 1.19 -21.16
C SER A 389 -2.43 1.11 -21.30
N GLY A 390 -1.96 0.61 -22.44
CA GLY A 390 -0.53 0.51 -22.74
C GLY A 390 0.08 -0.83 -22.34
N LYS A 391 1.39 -0.94 -22.51
CA LYS A 391 2.18 -2.13 -22.17
C LYS A 391 3.40 -1.73 -21.36
N PRO A 392 3.90 -2.60 -20.48
CA PRO A 392 5.13 -2.36 -19.76
C PRO A 392 6.32 -2.25 -20.73
N SER A 393 7.32 -1.46 -20.36
CA SER A 393 8.61 -1.50 -21.02
C SER A 393 9.28 -2.85 -20.74
N ALA A 394 9.88 -3.46 -21.78
CA ALA A 394 10.63 -4.69 -21.61
C ALA A 394 11.84 -4.53 -20.65
N ALA A 395 12.35 -3.31 -20.51
CA ALA A 395 13.45 -3.00 -19.59
C ALA A 395 13.04 -3.08 -18.09
N TRP A 396 11.74 -3.07 -17.80
CA TRP A 396 11.22 -3.14 -16.43
C TRP A 396 10.98 -4.57 -15.95
N ALA A 397 10.95 -5.52 -16.90
CA ALA A 397 10.66 -6.91 -16.59
C ALA A 397 11.81 -7.57 -15.80
N PRO A 398 11.51 -8.47 -14.85
CA PRO A 398 12.50 -9.36 -14.27
C PRO A 398 13.23 -10.19 -15.33
N THR A 399 14.49 -10.57 -15.06
CA THR A 399 15.25 -11.45 -15.94
C THR A 399 15.71 -12.67 -15.15
N ILE A 400 15.35 -13.87 -15.58
CA ILE A 400 15.77 -15.14 -14.96
C ILE A 400 17.17 -15.51 -15.45
N THR A 401 18.12 -15.75 -14.54
CA THR A 401 19.49 -16.18 -14.85
C THR A 401 19.79 -17.62 -14.44
N THR A 402 19.17 -18.07 -13.34
CA THR A 402 19.36 -19.45 -12.84
C THR A 402 18.01 -20.00 -12.37
N PHE A 403 17.68 -21.20 -12.80
CA PHE A 403 16.44 -21.89 -12.44
C PHE A 403 16.60 -23.41 -12.53
N PRO A 404 15.80 -24.21 -11.81
CA PRO A 404 15.79 -25.67 -11.94
C PRO A 404 15.08 -26.08 -13.23
N ALA A 405 15.72 -26.90 -14.07
CA ALA A 405 15.11 -27.42 -15.27
C ALA A 405 13.99 -28.45 -15.00
N SER A 406 13.98 -29.03 -13.79
CA SER A 406 13.01 -30.03 -13.36
C SER A 406 12.68 -29.81 -11.88
N VAL A 407 11.40 -29.86 -11.54
CA VAL A 407 10.90 -29.64 -10.19
C VAL A 407 9.91 -30.74 -9.80
N ALA A 408 9.88 -31.10 -8.53
CA ALA A 408 8.91 -32.04 -7.97
C ALA A 408 7.87 -31.27 -7.14
N ARG A 409 6.62 -31.73 -7.21
CA ARG A 409 5.53 -31.18 -6.39
C ARG A 409 5.83 -31.34 -4.90
N GLY A 410 5.47 -30.31 -4.12
CA GLY A 410 5.71 -30.27 -2.66
C GLY A 410 7.17 -30.05 -2.27
N SER A 411 8.03 -29.69 -3.21
CA SER A 411 9.46 -29.44 -2.95
C SER A 411 9.79 -27.96 -3.15
N THR A 412 10.83 -27.50 -2.44
CA THR A 412 11.34 -26.14 -2.49
C THR A 412 12.55 -26.07 -3.41
N TYR A 413 12.63 -25.01 -4.22
CA TYR A 413 13.74 -24.72 -5.13
C TYR A 413 14.13 -23.26 -5.02
N SER A 414 15.36 -22.94 -5.48
CA SER A 414 15.82 -21.57 -5.59
C SER A 414 15.83 -21.12 -7.05
N ILE A 415 15.55 -19.84 -7.25
CA ILE A 415 15.61 -19.15 -8.55
C ILE A 415 16.33 -17.81 -8.37
N SER A 416 17.14 -17.40 -9.34
CA SER A 416 17.82 -16.11 -9.28
C SER A 416 17.78 -15.36 -10.61
N GLY A 417 17.93 -14.06 -10.52
CA GLY A 417 17.89 -13.17 -11.67
C GLY A 417 18.00 -11.71 -11.27
N THR A 418 17.63 -10.81 -12.16
CA THR A 418 17.67 -9.36 -11.93
C THR A 418 16.26 -8.79 -11.84
N GLN A 419 16.10 -7.69 -11.14
CA GLN A 419 14.81 -6.96 -10.94
C GLN A 419 13.66 -7.82 -10.39
N PHE A 420 13.95 -8.86 -9.61
CA PHE A 420 12.91 -9.73 -9.03
C PHE A 420 11.99 -9.00 -8.04
N ASN A 421 12.45 -7.89 -7.48
CA ASN A 421 11.67 -7.06 -6.57
C ASN A 421 10.93 -5.91 -7.28
N GLY A 422 10.97 -5.87 -8.61
CA GLY A 422 10.36 -4.78 -9.37
C GLY A 422 11.08 -3.45 -9.22
N LEU A 423 10.43 -2.38 -9.66
CA LEU A 423 10.99 -1.03 -9.70
C LEU A 423 10.55 -0.16 -8.53
N SER A 424 9.52 -0.58 -7.80
CA SER A 424 8.83 0.20 -6.76
C SER A 424 8.19 -0.74 -5.74
N GLN A 425 7.81 -0.22 -4.58
CA GLN A 425 6.84 -0.90 -3.71
C GLN A 425 5.50 -1.10 -4.46
N ALA A 426 5.25 -0.29 -5.49
CA ALA A 426 4.10 -0.29 -6.37
C ALA A 426 2.76 0.03 -5.71
N ALA A 427 2.73 0.31 -4.41
CA ALA A 427 1.54 0.72 -3.69
C ALA A 427 1.93 1.60 -2.51
N ALA A 428 1.10 2.58 -2.19
CA ALA A 428 1.21 3.44 -1.02
C ALA A 428 -0.17 3.91 -0.57
N PHE A 429 -0.29 4.18 0.70
CA PHE A 429 -1.34 5.00 1.32
C PHE A 429 -0.70 6.30 1.83
N GLY A 430 -1.47 7.19 2.44
CA GLY A 430 -0.90 8.46 2.95
C GLY A 430 0.10 8.25 4.08
N ASP A 431 -0.17 7.34 4.98
CA ASP A 431 0.64 7.08 6.19
C ASP A 431 0.75 5.58 6.52
N GLU A 432 -0.27 4.95 7.08
CA GLU A 432 -0.32 3.52 7.40
C GLU A 432 -0.77 2.67 6.20
N GLU A 433 -1.26 1.46 6.44
CA GLU A 433 -1.86 0.55 5.45
C GLU A 433 -0.99 0.28 4.22
N GLU A 434 0.32 0.12 4.41
CA GLU A 434 1.28 -0.14 3.35
C GLU A 434 1.05 -1.52 2.71
N THR A 435 0.75 -1.53 1.41
CA THR A 435 0.42 -2.74 0.64
C THR A 435 1.47 -3.06 -0.42
N ALA A 436 2.73 -2.81 -0.11
CA ALA A 436 3.85 -3.01 -1.01
C ALA A 436 3.88 -4.41 -1.64
N THR A 437 4.25 -4.49 -2.94
CA THR A 437 4.33 -5.72 -3.73
C THR A 437 5.72 -5.92 -4.36
N ASN A 438 6.78 -5.39 -3.74
CA ASN A 438 8.16 -5.44 -4.22
C ASN A 438 8.87 -6.76 -3.90
N TYR A 439 8.25 -7.87 -4.24
CA TYR A 439 8.81 -9.22 -4.11
C TYR A 439 8.45 -10.09 -5.33
N PRO A 440 9.28 -11.09 -5.65
CA PRO A 440 9.03 -11.94 -6.79
C PRO A 440 7.89 -12.93 -6.54
N LEU A 441 7.04 -13.12 -7.54
CA LEU A 441 6.11 -14.24 -7.63
C LEU A 441 6.62 -15.22 -8.68
N VAL A 442 6.53 -16.52 -8.43
CA VAL A 442 6.84 -17.55 -9.43
C VAL A 442 5.55 -18.10 -9.99
N ARG A 443 5.30 -17.81 -11.28
CA ARG A 443 4.15 -18.28 -12.05
C ARG A 443 4.56 -19.44 -12.94
N ILE A 444 3.85 -20.56 -12.86
CA ILE A 444 4.11 -21.75 -13.63
C ILE A 444 2.85 -22.11 -14.43
N THR A 445 3.00 -22.25 -15.75
CA THR A 445 1.92 -22.60 -16.67
C THR A 445 2.15 -23.99 -17.22
N ASN A 446 1.24 -24.93 -17.02
CA ASN A 446 1.28 -26.24 -17.62
C ASN A 446 1.01 -26.15 -19.12
N GLN A 447 1.90 -26.68 -19.98
CA GLN A 447 1.80 -26.52 -21.42
C GLN A 447 0.68 -27.36 -22.07
N ALA A 448 0.23 -28.42 -21.40
CA ALA A 448 -0.82 -29.28 -21.93
C ALA A 448 -2.23 -28.72 -21.68
N THR A 449 -2.46 -28.12 -20.51
CA THR A 449 -3.77 -27.62 -20.08
C THR A 449 -3.90 -26.11 -20.21
N GLY A 450 -2.79 -25.38 -20.17
CA GLY A 450 -2.77 -23.94 -20.06
C GLY A 450 -3.06 -23.43 -18.62
N HIS A 451 -3.20 -24.33 -17.64
CA HIS A 451 -3.49 -23.94 -16.27
C HIS A 451 -2.30 -23.25 -15.63
N ILE A 452 -2.58 -22.19 -14.89
CA ILE A 452 -1.61 -21.34 -14.21
C ILE A 452 -1.61 -21.64 -12.70
N PHE A 453 -0.41 -21.79 -12.16
CA PHE A 453 -0.15 -21.99 -10.75
C PHE A 453 0.86 -20.96 -10.25
N TYR A 454 0.63 -20.39 -9.07
CA TYR A 454 1.64 -19.60 -8.38
C TYR A 454 2.30 -20.47 -7.31
N ALA A 455 3.62 -20.60 -7.41
CA ALA A 455 4.44 -21.24 -6.40
C ALA A 455 4.81 -20.19 -5.35
N ARG A 456 4.47 -20.46 -4.08
CA ARG A 456 4.75 -19.53 -2.98
C ARG A 456 6.23 -19.21 -2.92
N THR A 457 6.59 -17.94 -2.97
CA THR A 457 7.99 -17.51 -2.81
C THR A 457 8.27 -17.08 -1.37
N HIS A 458 9.53 -17.22 -0.94
CA HIS A 458 9.97 -16.90 0.41
C HIS A 458 11.49 -16.78 0.51
N ASP A 459 11.99 -16.25 1.62
CA ASP A 459 13.41 -16.04 1.88
C ASP A 459 14.08 -15.25 0.76
N HIS A 460 13.45 -14.15 0.38
CA HIS A 460 13.99 -13.25 -0.63
C HIS A 460 15.34 -12.72 -0.18
N SER A 461 16.34 -12.75 -1.06
CA SER A 461 17.69 -12.28 -0.74
C SER A 461 17.77 -10.77 -0.48
N THR A 462 16.75 -10.04 -0.87
CA THR A 462 16.57 -8.60 -0.60
C THR A 462 15.11 -8.21 -0.76
N MET A 463 14.72 -7.11 -0.09
CA MET A 463 13.45 -6.41 -0.29
C MET A 463 13.66 -5.01 -0.91
N ALA A 464 14.84 -4.73 -1.46
CA ALA A 464 15.12 -3.51 -2.19
C ALA A 464 14.23 -3.37 -3.43
N VAL A 465 14.06 -2.16 -3.91
CA VAL A 465 13.40 -1.84 -5.20
C VAL A 465 14.45 -1.45 -6.25
N ALA A 466 14.10 -1.55 -7.53
CA ALA A 466 14.92 -1.10 -8.66
C ALA A 466 16.38 -1.60 -8.58
N THR A 467 16.58 -2.89 -8.29
CA THR A 467 17.91 -3.50 -8.06
C THR A 467 18.80 -3.52 -9.31
N GLY A 468 18.29 -3.08 -10.46
CA GLY A 468 19.03 -2.96 -11.71
C GLY A 468 19.61 -4.29 -12.18
N SER A 469 20.93 -4.32 -12.43
CA SER A 469 21.66 -5.51 -12.86
C SER A 469 22.13 -6.42 -11.71
N THR A 470 21.84 -6.06 -10.46
CA THR A 470 22.18 -6.90 -9.30
C THR A 470 21.41 -8.21 -9.35
N VAL A 471 22.12 -9.33 -9.27
CA VAL A 471 21.49 -10.66 -9.20
C VAL A 471 20.95 -10.87 -7.79
N VAL A 472 19.66 -11.15 -7.71
CA VAL A 472 18.93 -11.46 -6.49
C VAL A 472 18.26 -12.82 -6.60
N SER A 473 17.82 -13.39 -5.49
CA SER A 473 17.25 -14.74 -5.47
C SER A 473 16.05 -14.83 -4.54
N THR A 474 15.25 -15.87 -4.78
CA THR A 474 14.18 -16.31 -3.88
C THR A 474 14.08 -17.83 -3.89
N ASN A 475 13.56 -18.40 -2.82
CA ASN A 475 13.06 -19.77 -2.83
C ASN A 475 11.60 -19.78 -3.29
N PHE A 476 11.15 -20.92 -3.84
CA PHE A 476 9.75 -21.12 -4.19
C PHE A 476 9.32 -22.56 -3.91
N ASP A 477 8.11 -22.72 -3.41
CA ASP A 477 7.49 -24.00 -3.08
C ASP A 477 6.56 -24.43 -4.20
N VAL A 478 6.84 -25.55 -4.85
CA VAL A 478 6.00 -26.11 -5.91
C VAL A 478 4.71 -26.67 -5.31
N PRO A 479 3.52 -26.17 -5.68
CA PRO A 479 2.27 -26.66 -5.10
C PRO A 479 2.07 -28.16 -5.27
N THR A 480 1.59 -28.84 -4.24
CA THR A 480 1.29 -30.28 -4.29
C THR A 480 0.16 -30.63 -5.27
N VAL A 481 -0.72 -29.68 -5.53
CA VAL A 481 -1.86 -29.81 -6.45
C VAL A 481 -1.51 -29.46 -7.90
N MET A 482 -0.26 -29.06 -8.15
CA MET A 482 0.18 -28.67 -9.49
C MET A 482 0.17 -29.85 -10.44
N GLU A 483 -0.17 -29.63 -11.70
CA GLU A 483 -0.13 -30.63 -12.75
C GLU A 483 1.29 -30.96 -13.18
N THR A 484 1.54 -32.24 -13.48
CA THR A 484 2.85 -32.70 -13.94
C THR A 484 3.00 -32.49 -15.47
N GLY A 485 4.24 -32.47 -15.94
CA GLY A 485 4.58 -32.39 -17.36
C GLY A 485 5.36 -31.13 -17.75
N PRO A 486 5.59 -30.94 -19.06
CA PRO A 486 6.24 -29.74 -19.58
C PRO A 486 5.48 -28.50 -19.20
N SER A 487 6.19 -27.50 -18.69
CA SER A 487 5.63 -26.25 -18.19
C SER A 487 6.54 -25.07 -18.52
N SER A 488 6.00 -23.87 -18.51
CA SER A 488 6.76 -22.63 -18.56
C SER A 488 6.74 -21.96 -17.20
N LEU A 489 7.87 -21.40 -16.79
CA LEU A 489 8.04 -20.66 -15.53
C LEU A 489 8.42 -19.22 -15.83
N GLU A 490 7.81 -18.30 -15.13
CA GLU A 490 8.06 -16.86 -15.17
C GLU A 490 8.19 -16.32 -13.75
N VAL A 491 8.98 -15.27 -13.60
CA VAL A 491 8.99 -14.43 -12.39
C VAL A 491 8.18 -13.18 -12.69
N VAL A 492 7.26 -12.84 -11.79
CA VAL A 492 6.42 -11.66 -11.89
C VAL A 492 6.74 -10.72 -10.74
N ALA A 493 6.98 -9.45 -11.03
CA ALA A 493 7.16 -8.39 -10.04
C ALA A 493 6.39 -7.13 -10.48
N ASN A 494 5.70 -6.48 -9.55
CA ASN A 494 4.81 -5.34 -9.83
C ASN A 494 3.88 -5.57 -11.05
N GLY A 495 3.33 -6.77 -11.20
CA GLY A 495 2.46 -7.13 -12.30
C GLY A 495 3.16 -7.34 -13.66
N ILE A 496 4.49 -7.25 -13.73
CA ILE A 496 5.28 -7.40 -14.95
C ILE A 496 6.00 -8.76 -14.93
N ALA A 497 5.76 -9.59 -15.95
CA ALA A 497 6.36 -10.90 -16.06
C ALA A 497 7.71 -10.87 -16.80
N SER A 498 8.64 -11.72 -16.39
CA SER A 498 9.87 -12.03 -17.14
C SER A 498 9.57 -12.74 -18.46
N ALA A 499 10.56 -12.89 -19.31
CA ALA A 499 10.54 -13.93 -20.33
C ALA A 499 10.41 -15.30 -19.65
N SER A 500 9.62 -16.22 -20.25
CA SER A 500 9.41 -17.55 -19.72
C SER A 500 10.61 -18.48 -19.97
N VAL A 501 10.85 -19.39 -19.04
CA VAL A 501 11.81 -20.50 -19.17
C VAL A 501 11.08 -21.83 -19.13
N SER A 502 11.60 -22.83 -19.85
CA SER A 502 11.00 -24.18 -19.89
C SER A 502 11.47 -25.01 -18.70
N ILE A 503 10.53 -25.65 -18.02
CA ILE A 503 10.78 -26.59 -16.94
C ILE A 503 9.92 -27.85 -17.10
N THR A 504 10.23 -28.90 -16.36
CA THR A 504 9.38 -30.10 -16.22
C THR A 504 8.93 -30.24 -14.79
N VAL A 505 7.63 -30.38 -14.57
CA VAL A 505 7.06 -30.71 -13.24
C VAL A 505 6.85 -32.22 -13.15
N ASN A 506 7.37 -32.85 -12.09
CA ASN A 506 7.31 -34.31 -11.82
C ASN A 506 6.32 -34.63 -10.69
#